data_527d8c7e882896cc9f55f43f1b59c3b9
#
_entry.id   527d8c7e882896cc9f55f43f1b59c3b9
#
_cell.length_a   1.000
_cell.length_b   1.000
_cell.length_c   1.000
_cell.angle_alpha   90.00
_cell.angle_beta   90.00
_cell.angle_gamma   90.00
#
_symmetry.space_group_name_H-M   'P 1'
#
loop_
_entity.id
_entity.type
_entity.pdbx_description
1 polymer ?
#
loop_
_entity_poly.entity_id
_entity_poly.type
_entity_poly.pdbx_seq_one_letter_code
_entity_poly.pdbx_strand_id
1 'polypeptide(L)'
;METKIKINNIQLFGYHGTGEKEKSTGQLFEIDIEVSPVNDTPISDNLAQTVDYTLLYDEVTTIFSKRRYNLIEYLANKIADTITNKYRVNSCKVVIRKPNAPIKGDFDSVEVEVISNV
;
A
#
# COMPACT_ATOMS: atom_id res chain seq x y z
N MET A 1 -17.07 4.62 -18.33
CA MET A 1 -16.53 3.38 -17.78
C MET A 1 -15.46 3.71 -16.74
N GLU A 2 -15.47 3.05 -15.61
CA GLU A 2 -14.51 3.31 -14.54
C GLU A 2 -13.59 2.10 -14.40
N THR A 3 -12.28 2.34 -14.33
CA THR A 3 -11.28 1.29 -14.20
C THR A 3 -10.49 1.49 -12.92
N LYS A 4 -10.24 0.41 -12.20
CA LYS A 4 -9.33 0.39 -11.06
C LYS A 4 -8.32 -0.73 -11.24
N ILE A 5 -7.07 -0.46 -10.88
CA ILE A 5 -6.01 -1.45 -10.86
C ILE A 5 -5.71 -1.74 -9.40
N LYS A 6 -5.72 -3.00 -9.04
CA LYS A 6 -5.53 -3.44 -7.66
C LYS A 6 -4.41 -4.46 -7.58
N ILE A 7 -3.54 -4.29 -6.58
CA ILE A 7 -2.61 -5.33 -6.17
C ILE A 7 -3.09 -5.77 -4.78
N ASN A 8 -3.51 -7.01 -4.68
CA ASN A 8 -4.15 -7.52 -3.47
C ASN A 8 -3.18 -8.35 -2.65
N ASN A 9 -3.10 -8.03 -1.38
CA ASN A 9 -2.40 -8.82 -0.38
C ASN A 9 -0.90 -9.00 -0.68
N ILE A 10 -0.20 -7.88 -0.86
CA ILE A 10 1.27 -7.88 -0.88
C ILE A 10 1.73 -8.27 0.51
N GLN A 11 2.52 -9.33 0.63
CA GLN A 11 3.00 -9.81 1.91
C GLN A 11 4.46 -9.43 2.10
N LEU A 12 4.72 -8.65 3.15
CA LEU A 12 6.07 -8.19 3.49
C LEU A 12 6.30 -8.36 4.98
N PHE A 13 7.49 -8.81 5.35
CA PHE A 13 7.88 -8.90 6.76
C PHE A 13 8.60 -7.61 7.16
N GLY A 14 8.27 -7.06 8.31
CA GLY A 14 8.90 -5.82 8.77
C GLY A 14 8.77 -5.61 10.27
N TYR A 15 9.30 -4.45 10.72
CA TYR A 15 9.44 -4.11 12.14
C TYR A 15 8.68 -2.83 12.49
N HIS A 16 7.66 -2.50 11.70
CA HIS A 16 6.87 -1.30 11.90
C HIS A 16 5.94 -1.45 13.09
N GLY A 17 5.77 -0.36 13.84
CA GLY A 17 4.91 -0.32 15.00
C GLY A 17 5.61 0.31 16.19
N THR A 18 4.85 0.59 17.26
CA THR A 18 5.37 1.22 18.46
C THR A 18 5.74 0.23 19.56
N GLY A 19 5.25 -1.01 19.47
CA GLY A 19 5.49 -2.05 20.48
C GLY A 19 6.92 -2.60 20.45
N GLU A 20 7.45 -2.98 21.60
CA GLU A 20 8.81 -3.52 21.69
C GLU A 20 9.00 -4.80 20.88
N LYS A 21 8.01 -5.70 20.92
CA LYS A 21 8.06 -6.94 20.12
C LYS A 21 7.97 -6.65 18.63
N GLU A 22 7.17 -5.66 18.24
CA GLU A 22 7.08 -5.24 16.83
C GLU A 22 8.43 -4.78 16.32
N LYS A 23 9.16 -4.02 17.14
CA LYS A 23 10.49 -3.50 16.78
C LYS A 23 11.57 -4.59 16.78
N SER A 24 11.51 -5.53 17.70
CA SER A 24 12.59 -6.52 17.89
C SER A 24 12.37 -7.81 17.11
N THR A 25 11.15 -8.33 17.11
CA THR A 25 10.80 -9.61 16.48
C THR A 25 10.24 -9.41 15.07
N GLY A 26 9.55 -8.30 14.85
CA GLY A 26 8.88 -8.04 13.58
C GLY A 26 7.62 -8.87 13.38
N GLN A 27 6.98 -8.67 12.25
CA GLN A 27 5.75 -9.38 11.90
C GLN A 27 5.47 -9.29 10.42
N LEU A 28 4.54 -10.14 9.97
CA LEU A 28 4.02 -10.08 8.61
C LEU A 28 3.07 -8.90 8.47
N PHE A 29 3.21 -8.15 7.39
CA PHE A 29 2.27 -7.12 6.95
C PHE A 29 1.63 -7.54 5.64
N GLU A 30 0.37 -7.19 5.47
CA GLU A 30 -0.37 -7.42 4.22
C GLU A 30 -0.83 -6.07 3.69
N ILE A 31 -0.54 -5.79 2.43
CA ILE A 31 -0.79 -4.48 1.84
C ILE A 31 -1.62 -4.63 0.57
N ASP A 32 -2.68 -3.83 0.45
CA ASP A 32 -3.45 -3.70 -0.78
C ASP A 32 -3.22 -2.32 -1.36
N ILE A 33 -3.06 -2.28 -2.68
CA ILE A 33 -2.97 -1.04 -3.45
C ILE A 33 -4.10 -1.01 -4.44
N GLU A 34 -4.79 0.13 -4.53
CA GLU A 34 -5.82 0.35 -5.54
C GLU A 34 -5.62 1.74 -6.14
N VAL A 35 -5.49 1.81 -7.45
CA VAL A 35 -5.35 3.09 -8.14
C VAL A 35 -6.43 3.24 -9.19
N SER A 36 -6.85 4.50 -9.42
CA SER A 36 -7.69 4.88 -10.54
C SER A 36 -6.79 5.54 -11.58
N PRO A 37 -6.51 4.87 -12.72
CA PRO A 37 -5.68 5.46 -13.75
C PRO A 37 -6.33 6.72 -14.33
N VAL A 38 -5.53 7.67 -14.80
CA VAL A 38 -6.02 8.87 -15.46
C VAL A 38 -6.86 8.48 -16.70
N ASN A 39 -6.41 7.48 -17.44
CA ASN A 39 -7.18 6.90 -18.54
C ASN A 39 -7.96 5.69 -18.01
N ASP A 40 -9.27 5.86 -17.82
CA ASP A 40 -10.12 4.77 -17.33
C ASP A 40 -10.16 3.59 -18.30
N THR A 41 -10.23 3.91 -19.60
CA THR A 41 -10.21 2.90 -20.65
C THR A 41 -9.13 3.31 -21.64
N PRO A 42 -8.06 2.53 -21.78
CA PRO A 42 -7.03 2.84 -22.77
C PRO A 42 -7.62 2.88 -24.19
N ILE A 43 -7.24 3.90 -24.96
CA ILE A 43 -7.71 4.07 -26.33
C ILE A 43 -7.18 2.95 -27.22
N SER A 44 -5.96 2.49 -26.95
CA SER A 44 -5.35 1.35 -27.63
C SER A 44 -4.84 0.36 -26.60
N ASP A 45 -4.63 -0.87 -27.04
CA ASP A 45 -4.13 -1.96 -26.19
C ASP A 45 -2.61 -1.80 -26.01
N ASN A 46 -2.21 -0.75 -25.26
CA ASN A 46 -0.81 -0.38 -25.09
C ASN A 46 -0.55 0.04 -23.64
N LEU A 47 0.47 -0.55 -23.02
CA LEU A 47 0.86 -0.27 -21.63
C LEU A 47 1.14 1.22 -21.39
N ALA A 48 1.63 1.96 -22.40
CA ALA A 48 1.92 3.39 -22.26
C ALA A 48 0.67 4.24 -21.96
N GLN A 49 -0.53 3.69 -22.15
CA GLN A 49 -1.79 4.39 -21.88
C GLN A 49 -2.38 4.11 -20.52
N THR A 50 -1.69 3.35 -19.69
CA THR A 50 -2.15 3.02 -18.35
C THR A 50 -0.97 3.07 -17.36
N VAL A 51 -1.16 2.52 -16.20
CA VAL A 51 -0.13 2.45 -15.16
C VAL A 51 0.42 1.04 -15.10
N ASP A 52 1.74 0.92 -15.15
CA ASP A 52 2.42 -0.36 -14.98
C ASP A 52 2.42 -0.74 -13.50
N TYR A 53 1.62 -1.75 -13.15
CA TYR A 53 1.49 -2.17 -11.74
C TYR A 53 2.78 -2.78 -11.17
N THR A 54 3.71 -3.23 -12.00
CA THR A 54 5.01 -3.72 -11.50
C THR A 54 5.80 -2.60 -10.85
N LEU A 55 5.66 -1.37 -11.37
CA LEU A 55 6.29 -0.17 -10.80
C LEU A 55 5.61 0.21 -9.48
N LEU A 56 4.30 0.02 -9.36
CA LEU A 56 3.58 0.26 -8.12
C LEU A 56 4.05 -0.71 -7.03
N TYR A 57 4.22 -1.97 -7.38
CA TYR A 57 4.75 -2.98 -6.45
C TYR A 57 6.15 -2.60 -5.96
N ASP A 58 7.02 -2.20 -6.89
CA ASP A 58 8.39 -1.79 -6.55
C ASP A 58 8.39 -0.57 -5.62
N GLU A 59 7.49 0.37 -5.84
CA GLU A 59 7.36 1.56 -5.00
C GLU A 59 6.99 1.18 -3.57
N VAL A 60 6.00 0.28 -3.42
CA VAL A 60 5.56 -0.19 -2.11
C VAL A 60 6.70 -0.88 -1.36
N THR A 61 7.39 -1.81 -2.02
CA THR A 61 8.48 -2.57 -1.38
C THR A 61 9.65 -1.66 -1.01
N THR A 62 9.97 -0.69 -1.85
CA THR A 62 11.05 0.26 -1.59
C THR A 62 10.73 1.13 -0.37
N ILE A 63 9.52 1.71 -0.30
CA ILE A 63 9.13 2.56 0.82
C ILE A 63 9.06 1.74 2.12
N PHE A 64 8.44 0.56 2.05
CA PHE A 64 8.30 -0.33 3.21
C PHE A 64 9.65 -0.71 3.80
N SER A 65 10.64 -0.98 2.97
CA SER A 65 11.93 -1.50 3.39
C SER A 65 12.99 -0.43 3.70
N LYS A 66 12.72 0.82 3.35
CA LYS A 66 13.71 1.90 3.45
C LYS A 66 14.07 2.25 4.89
N ARG A 67 13.08 2.21 5.78
CA ARG A 67 13.26 2.50 7.20
C ARG A 67 12.13 1.87 8.00
N ARG A 68 12.26 1.90 9.34
CA ARG A 68 11.19 1.48 10.23
C ARG A 68 10.24 2.66 10.50
N TYR A 69 8.95 2.40 10.46
CA TYR A 69 7.89 3.38 10.75
C TYR A 69 7.21 3.03 12.07
N ASN A 70 6.95 4.03 12.90
CA ASN A 70 6.21 3.82 14.15
C ASN A 70 4.73 3.55 13.90
N LEU A 71 4.15 4.28 12.97
CA LEU A 71 2.72 4.19 12.67
C LEU A 71 2.49 3.66 11.26
N ILE A 72 1.67 2.63 11.12
CA ILE A 72 1.32 2.13 9.80
C ILE A 72 0.46 3.12 9.03
N GLU A 73 -0.25 4.03 9.71
CA GLU A 73 -0.94 5.16 9.07
C GLU A 73 0.05 6.05 8.33
N TYR A 74 1.20 6.34 8.94
CA TYR A 74 2.23 7.16 8.29
C TYR A 74 2.82 6.45 7.09
N LEU A 75 3.10 5.15 7.22
CA LEU A 75 3.60 4.32 6.12
C LEU A 75 2.59 4.30 4.96
N ALA A 76 1.31 4.09 5.27
CA ALA A 76 0.26 4.08 4.26
C ALA A 76 0.13 5.44 3.56
N ASN A 77 0.20 6.54 4.31
CA ASN A 77 0.20 7.89 3.76
C ASN A 77 1.38 8.10 2.82
N LYS A 78 2.55 7.67 3.22
CA LYS A 78 3.78 7.83 2.42
C LYS A 78 3.67 7.08 1.09
N ILE A 79 3.14 5.87 1.12
CA ILE A 79 2.93 5.06 -0.10
C ILE A 79 1.91 5.73 -1.01
N ALA A 80 0.75 6.10 -0.47
CA ALA A 80 -0.34 6.70 -1.26
C ALA A 80 0.10 8.02 -1.89
N ASP A 81 0.76 8.87 -1.11
CA ASP A 81 1.22 10.18 -1.57
C ASP A 81 2.29 10.05 -2.66
N THR A 82 3.22 9.13 -2.47
CA THR A 82 4.27 8.88 -3.48
C THR A 82 3.66 8.41 -4.80
N ILE A 83 2.69 7.51 -4.75
CA ILE A 83 2.05 6.98 -5.96
C ILE A 83 1.25 8.08 -6.67
N THR A 84 0.46 8.87 -5.94
CA THR A 84 -0.33 9.93 -6.58
C THR A 84 0.53 11.05 -7.17
N ASN A 85 1.70 11.31 -6.59
CA ASN A 85 2.60 12.35 -7.09
C ASN A 85 3.50 11.87 -8.24
N LYS A 86 3.75 10.58 -8.33
CA LYS A 86 4.74 10.02 -9.26
C LYS A 86 4.13 9.37 -10.49
N TYR A 87 2.91 8.88 -10.38
CA TYR A 87 2.25 8.12 -11.45
C TYR A 87 0.99 8.82 -11.94
N ARG A 88 0.56 8.47 -13.16
CA ARG A 88 -0.61 9.06 -13.80
C ARG A 88 -1.89 8.39 -13.29
N VAL A 89 -2.26 8.74 -12.08
CA VAL A 89 -3.46 8.22 -11.41
C VAL A 89 -4.28 9.39 -10.84
N ASN A 90 -5.58 9.20 -10.74
CA ASN A 90 -6.48 10.17 -10.10
C ASN A 90 -6.55 9.96 -8.59
N SER A 91 -6.35 8.74 -8.15
CA SER A 91 -6.39 8.41 -6.73
C SER A 91 -5.60 7.14 -6.45
N CYS A 92 -5.19 6.99 -5.19
CA CYS A 92 -4.57 5.77 -4.69
C CYS A 92 -5.12 5.45 -3.32
N LYS A 93 -5.61 4.23 -3.15
CA LYS A 93 -6.02 3.69 -1.86
C LYS A 93 -4.98 2.67 -1.42
N VAL A 94 -4.52 2.81 -0.17
CA VAL A 94 -3.57 1.90 0.46
C VAL A 94 -4.19 1.34 1.72
N VAL A 95 -4.21 0.01 1.84
CA VAL A 95 -4.63 -0.68 3.06
C VAL A 95 -3.42 -1.43 3.59
N ILE A 96 -3.11 -1.27 4.87
CA ILE A 96 -2.06 -2.03 5.53
C ILE A 96 -2.69 -2.80 6.69
N ARG A 97 -2.51 -4.11 6.71
CA ARG A 97 -3.01 -5.01 7.74
C ARG A 97 -1.88 -5.61 8.56
N LYS A 98 -2.14 -5.73 9.85
CA LYS A 98 -1.33 -6.50 10.79
C LYS A 98 -2.14 -7.70 11.27
N PRO A 99 -1.98 -8.90 10.69
CA PRO A 99 -2.68 -10.08 11.20
C PRO A 99 -2.30 -10.42 12.64
N ASN A 100 -1.08 -10.08 13.05
CA ASN A 100 -0.56 -10.39 14.38
C ASN A 100 -0.38 -9.12 15.24
N ALA A 101 -1.32 -8.18 15.11
CA ALA A 101 -1.30 -6.96 15.91
C ALA A 101 -1.28 -7.30 17.41
N PRO A 102 -0.57 -6.49 18.25
CA PRO A 102 -0.38 -6.81 19.66
C PRO A 102 -1.61 -6.49 20.52
N ILE A 103 -2.69 -7.19 20.27
CA ILE A 103 -3.94 -7.12 21.02
C ILE A 103 -4.25 -8.52 21.55
N LYS A 104 -4.63 -8.62 22.80
CA LYS A 104 -5.09 -9.88 23.38
C LYS A 104 -6.57 -10.07 23.03
N GLY A 105 -6.86 -11.06 22.20
CA GLY A 105 -8.23 -11.34 21.77
C GLY A 105 -8.24 -12.06 20.42
N ASP A 106 -9.42 -12.40 19.98
CA ASP A 106 -9.63 -13.09 18.70
C ASP A 106 -10.10 -12.08 17.66
N PHE A 107 -9.32 -11.92 16.61
CA PHE A 107 -9.64 -11.02 15.50
C PHE A 107 -8.79 -11.43 14.29
N ASP A 108 -9.22 -11.00 13.09
CA ASP A 108 -8.48 -11.34 11.87
C ASP A 108 -7.24 -10.47 11.71
N SER A 109 -7.39 -9.17 11.88
CA SER A 109 -6.29 -8.23 11.72
C SER A 109 -6.68 -6.86 12.25
N VAL A 110 -5.69 -6.02 12.45
CA VAL A 110 -5.86 -4.56 12.54
C VAL A 110 -5.46 -3.98 11.19
N GLU A 111 -6.27 -3.09 10.65
CA GLU A 111 -5.91 -2.46 9.38
C GLU A 111 -6.14 -0.96 9.40
N VAL A 112 -5.34 -0.26 8.60
CA VAL A 112 -5.54 1.15 8.29
C VAL A 112 -5.78 1.29 6.80
N GLU A 113 -6.60 2.27 6.43
CA GLU A 113 -6.89 2.58 5.05
C GLU A 113 -6.67 4.07 4.82
N VAL A 114 -5.90 4.39 3.78
CA VAL A 114 -5.62 5.77 3.37
C VAL A 114 -6.02 5.92 1.92
N ILE A 115 -6.72 7.01 1.62
CA ILE A 115 -7.09 7.36 0.24
C ILE A 115 -6.48 8.73 -0.05
N SER A 116 -5.66 8.79 -1.10
CA SER A 116 -5.08 10.03 -1.60
C SER A 116 -5.70 10.33 -2.96
N ASN A 117 -6.22 11.55 -3.12
CA ASN A 117 -6.78 12.03 -4.38
C ASN A 117 -5.89 13.15 -4.93
N VAL A 118 -5.79 13.16 -6.24
CA VAL A 118 -5.06 14.23 -6.95
C VAL A 118 -5.93 15.47 -7.06
#